data_811270f90d3fe833f79d0ddb73bdedf1
#
_entry.id   811270f90d3fe833f79d0ddb73bdedf1
#
_cell.length_a   1.000
_cell.length_b   1.000
_cell.length_c   1.000
_cell.angle_alpha   90.00
_cell.angle_beta   90.00
_cell.angle_gamma   90.00
#
_symmetry.space_group_name_H-M   'P 1'
#
loop_
_entity.id
_entity.type
_entity.pdbx_description
1 polymer ?
#
loop_
_entity_poly.entity_id
_entity_poly.type
_entity_poly.pdbx_seq_one_letter_code
_entity_poly.pdbx_strand_id
1 'polypeptide(L)'
;MATVIDTPTLEGRDLVDPALFKRLTDFCAAEYGLEACMAERIMDEGLAFLDTMGRSGEPLSPSRQVDPAWHTFMLHSAEYTEWCMQRYGRYMHHAPNSRYRDRSAMVDVTSRIRALGYDVDDSLWGVAAECNEPACCGDGPCC
;
A
#
# COMPACT_ATOMS: atom_id res chain seq x y z
N MET A 1 1.27 -17.68 33.16
CA MET A 1 2.06 -16.97 32.14
C MET A 1 1.32 -17.04 30.83
N ALA A 2 0.83 -15.90 30.36
CA ALA A 2 0.21 -15.81 29.02
C ALA A 2 1.33 -15.95 27.99
N THR A 3 1.29 -16.99 27.20
CA THR A 3 2.15 -17.09 26.01
C THR A 3 1.64 -16.06 25.02
N VAL A 4 2.40 -15.02 24.79
CA VAL A 4 2.12 -14.11 23.67
C VAL A 4 2.36 -14.94 22.41
N ILE A 5 1.29 -15.40 21.80
CA ILE A 5 1.38 -15.96 20.46
C ILE A 5 1.62 -14.75 19.56
N ASP A 6 2.86 -14.59 19.15
CA ASP A 6 3.21 -13.60 18.15
C ASP A 6 2.50 -14.00 16.86
N THR A 7 1.35 -13.40 16.61
CA THR A 7 0.62 -13.61 15.35
C THR A 7 1.45 -13.00 14.25
N PRO A 8 1.91 -13.79 13.25
CA PRO A 8 2.73 -13.24 12.20
C PRO A 8 1.98 -12.12 11.49
N THR A 9 2.63 -10.97 11.37
CA THR A 9 2.12 -9.83 10.64
C THR A 9 2.03 -10.18 9.16
N LEU A 10 0.90 -9.87 8.53
CA LEU A 10 0.74 -10.04 7.09
C LEU A 10 1.58 -9.00 6.35
N GLU A 11 2.13 -9.39 5.23
CA GLU A 11 2.88 -8.48 4.35
C GLU A 11 2.21 -8.42 2.98
N GLY A 12 2.09 -7.20 2.45
CA GLY A 12 1.49 -7.00 1.14
C GLY A 12 2.22 -7.74 0.03
N ARG A 13 3.55 -7.81 0.12
CA ARG A 13 4.37 -8.53 -0.86
C ARG A 13 4.01 -9.99 -1.03
N ASP A 14 3.45 -10.62 0.00
CA ASP A 14 3.04 -12.02 -0.05
C ASP A 14 1.75 -12.25 -0.84
N LEU A 15 1.08 -11.17 -1.26
CA LEU A 15 -0.13 -11.23 -2.07
C LEU A 15 0.14 -11.52 -3.54
N VAL A 16 1.38 -11.40 -3.97
CA VAL A 16 1.83 -11.70 -5.32
C VAL A 16 3.08 -12.59 -5.26
N ASP A 17 3.41 -13.25 -6.37
CA ASP A 17 4.64 -14.04 -6.37
C ASP A 17 5.89 -13.13 -6.34
N PRO A 18 7.02 -13.62 -5.83
CA PRO A 18 8.24 -12.81 -5.70
C PRO A 18 8.75 -12.21 -7.01
N ALA A 19 8.59 -12.90 -8.13
CA ALA A 19 9.03 -12.41 -9.43
C ALA A 19 8.17 -11.23 -9.88
N LEU A 20 6.86 -11.30 -9.67
CA LEU A 20 5.96 -10.18 -9.97
C LEU A 20 6.25 -9.01 -9.03
N PHE A 21 6.43 -9.25 -7.74
CA PHE A 21 6.77 -8.17 -6.79
C PHE A 21 8.03 -7.43 -7.23
N LYS A 22 9.05 -8.16 -7.66
CA LYS A 22 10.29 -7.54 -8.15
C LYS A 22 10.04 -6.67 -9.39
N ARG A 23 9.28 -7.17 -10.36
CA ARG A 23 8.97 -6.40 -11.59
C ARG A 23 8.16 -5.13 -11.24
N LEU A 24 7.22 -5.24 -10.33
CA LEU A 24 6.44 -4.09 -9.88
C LEU A 24 7.32 -3.03 -9.19
N THR A 25 8.19 -3.48 -8.29
CA THR A 25 9.07 -2.56 -7.56
C THR A 25 10.10 -1.90 -8.48
N ASP A 26 10.68 -2.66 -9.40
CA ASP A 26 11.64 -2.12 -10.37
C ASP A 26 10.98 -1.06 -11.27
N PHE A 27 9.78 -1.33 -11.77
CA PHE A 27 9.02 -0.37 -12.56
C PHE A 27 8.67 0.88 -11.76
N CYS A 28 8.17 0.71 -10.54
CA CYS A 28 7.79 1.81 -9.65
C CYS A 28 8.98 2.71 -9.35
N ALA A 29 10.13 2.12 -9.06
CA ALA A 29 11.36 2.87 -8.81
C ALA A 29 11.77 3.71 -10.01
N ALA A 30 11.75 3.11 -11.20
CA ALA A 30 12.16 3.79 -12.44
C ALA A 30 11.17 4.90 -12.84
N GLU A 31 9.88 4.60 -12.79
CA GLU A 31 8.83 5.54 -13.24
C GLU A 31 8.71 6.76 -12.33
N TYR A 32 8.85 6.57 -11.03
CA TYR A 32 8.65 7.63 -10.04
C TYR A 32 9.95 8.18 -9.45
N GLY A 33 11.10 7.73 -9.95
CA GLY A 33 12.40 8.22 -9.48
C GLY A 33 12.67 7.89 -8.01
N LEU A 34 12.31 6.68 -7.58
CA LEU A 34 12.43 6.28 -6.17
C LEU A 34 13.67 5.39 -5.96
N GLU A 35 14.22 5.49 -4.75
CA GLU A 35 15.19 4.50 -4.29
C GLU A 35 14.53 3.11 -4.27
N ALA A 36 15.32 2.06 -4.55
CA ALA A 36 14.79 0.70 -4.63
C ALA A 36 14.04 0.27 -3.37
N CYS A 37 14.60 0.55 -2.21
CA CYS A 37 13.97 0.16 -0.95
C CYS A 37 12.70 0.97 -0.66
N MET A 38 12.62 2.22 -1.08
CA MET A 38 11.39 3.01 -0.96
C MET A 38 10.31 2.45 -1.88
N ALA A 39 10.67 2.07 -3.12
CA ALA A 39 9.73 1.44 -4.04
C ALA A 39 9.19 0.12 -3.47
N GLU A 40 10.02 -0.68 -2.83
CA GLU A 40 9.58 -1.90 -2.16
C GLU A 40 8.59 -1.62 -1.04
N ARG A 41 8.86 -0.61 -0.21
CA ARG A 41 7.94 -0.21 0.87
C ARG A 41 6.60 0.28 0.32
N ILE A 42 6.64 1.10 -0.71
CA ILE A 42 5.42 1.63 -1.36
C ILE A 42 4.61 0.51 -2.00
N MET A 43 5.27 -0.43 -2.69
CA MET A 43 4.57 -1.57 -3.28
C MET A 43 3.95 -2.48 -2.22
N ASP A 44 4.68 -2.75 -1.14
CA ASP A 44 4.18 -3.56 -0.03
C ASP A 44 2.94 -2.93 0.60
N GLU A 45 3.00 -1.64 0.93
CA GLU A 45 1.87 -0.87 1.45
C GLU A 45 0.70 -0.82 0.47
N GLY A 46 1.00 -0.62 -0.80
CA GLY A 46 -0.02 -0.56 -1.85
C GLY A 46 -0.77 -1.87 -2.04
N LEU A 47 -0.07 -2.99 -1.99
CA LEU A 47 -0.71 -4.31 -2.08
C LEU A 47 -1.60 -4.58 -0.86
N ALA A 48 -1.14 -4.23 0.34
CA ALA A 48 -1.95 -4.33 1.55
C ALA A 48 -3.21 -3.46 1.45
N PHE A 49 -3.07 -2.25 0.93
CA PHE A 49 -4.20 -1.36 0.66
C PHE A 49 -5.20 -1.99 -0.31
N LEU A 50 -4.72 -2.53 -1.42
CA LEU A 50 -5.58 -3.15 -2.43
C LEU A 50 -6.33 -4.35 -1.86
N ASP A 51 -5.68 -5.18 -1.06
CA ASP A 51 -6.35 -6.31 -0.39
C ASP A 51 -7.43 -5.80 0.58
N THR A 52 -7.15 -4.75 1.32
CA THR A 52 -8.13 -4.12 2.21
C THR A 52 -9.35 -3.63 1.45
N MET A 53 -9.13 -2.92 0.35
CA MET A 53 -10.23 -2.42 -0.51
C MET A 53 -11.01 -3.57 -1.14
N GLY A 54 -10.31 -4.59 -1.63
CA GLY A 54 -10.93 -5.75 -2.26
C GLY A 54 -11.85 -6.51 -1.30
N ARG A 55 -11.43 -6.67 -0.07
CA ARG A 55 -12.22 -7.35 0.96
C ARG A 55 -13.36 -6.50 1.49
N SER A 56 -13.19 -5.19 1.57
CA SER A 56 -14.23 -4.30 2.12
C SER A 56 -15.43 -4.13 1.19
N GLY A 57 -15.21 -4.27 -0.10
CA GLY A 57 -16.24 -3.99 -1.11
C GLY A 57 -16.56 -2.51 -1.28
N GLU A 58 -15.91 -1.63 -0.53
CA GLU A 58 -16.09 -0.19 -0.62
C GLU A 58 -14.92 0.46 -1.39
N PRO A 59 -15.19 1.50 -2.19
CA PRO A 59 -14.10 2.25 -2.82
C PRO A 59 -13.30 3.01 -1.75
N LEU A 60 -12.00 2.77 -1.71
CA LEU A 60 -11.07 3.47 -0.83
C LEU A 60 -10.07 4.25 -1.68
N SER A 61 -9.50 5.29 -1.11
CA SER A 61 -8.46 6.08 -1.77
C SER A 61 -7.12 5.88 -1.08
N PRO A 62 -6.04 5.66 -1.84
CA PRO A 62 -4.72 5.59 -1.25
C PRO A 62 -4.17 6.98 -0.96
N SER A 63 -3.13 7.06 -0.14
CA SER A 63 -2.36 8.30 0.00
C SER A 63 -1.63 8.63 -1.31
N ARG A 64 -1.16 9.87 -1.41
CA ARG A 64 -0.36 10.28 -2.58
C ARG A 64 0.94 9.49 -2.70
N GLN A 65 1.53 9.13 -1.58
CA GLN A 65 2.79 8.37 -1.55
C GLN A 65 2.58 6.90 -1.95
N VAL A 66 1.42 6.34 -1.66
CA VAL A 66 1.11 4.93 -1.94
C VAL A 66 0.44 4.75 -3.31
N ASP A 67 -0.23 5.78 -3.82
CA ASP A 67 -0.91 5.73 -5.11
C ASP A 67 -0.03 5.22 -6.27
N PRO A 68 1.27 5.54 -6.35
CA PRO A 68 2.15 4.98 -7.36
C PRO A 68 2.17 3.44 -7.42
N ALA A 69 1.96 2.77 -6.30
CA ALA A 69 1.89 1.31 -6.27
C ALA A 69 0.68 0.78 -7.04
N TRP A 70 -0.47 1.40 -6.86
CA TRP A 70 -1.68 1.03 -7.58
C TRP A 70 -1.54 1.29 -9.08
N HIS A 71 -1.04 2.46 -9.46
CA HIS A 71 -0.78 2.80 -10.86
C HIS A 71 0.19 1.80 -11.50
N THR A 72 1.26 1.46 -10.80
CA THR A 72 2.23 0.47 -11.27
C THR A 72 1.56 -0.87 -11.54
N PHE A 73 0.73 -1.36 -10.61
CA PHE A 73 0.08 -2.66 -10.78
C PHE A 73 -0.94 -2.62 -11.92
N MET A 74 -1.72 -1.55 -12.04
CA MET A 74 -2.66 -1.41 -13.17
C MET A 74 -1.97 -1.39 -14.53
N LEU A 75 -0.77 -0.84 -14.61
CA LEU A 75 0.01 -0.84 -15.87
C LEU A 75 0.49 -2.24 -16.24
N HIS A 76 0.64 -3.13 -15.27
CA HIS A 76 0.82 -4.56 -15.50
C HIS A 76 -0.56 -5.19 -15.63
N SER A 77 -1.27 -4.82 -16.68
CA SER A 77 -2.73 -4.99 -16.77
C SER A 77 -3.20 -6.44 -16.80
N ALA A 78 -2.42 -7.33 -17.42
CA ALA A 78 -2.78 -8.76 -17.43
C ALA A 78 -2.72 -9.35 -16.02
N GLU A 79 -1.62 -9.11 -15.33
CA GLU A 79 -1.42 -9.60 -13.96
C GLU A 79 -2.39 -8.94 -12.99
N TYR A 80 -2.63 -7.64 -13.13
CA TYR A 80 -3.58 -6.92 -12.27
C TYR A 80 -5.01 -7.44 -12.45
N THR A 81 -5.45 -7.62 -13.68
CA THR A 81 -6.79 -8.14 -13.96
C THR A 81 -6.96 -9.54 -13.38
N GLU A 82 -6.01 -10.43 -13.63
CA GLU A 82 -6.04 -11.79 -13.10
C GLU A 82 -6.07 -11.80 -11.57
N TRP A 83 -5.21 -11.00 -10.93
CA TRP A 83 -5.13 -10.89 -9.48
C TRP A 83 -6.46 -10.43 -8.88
N CYS A 84 -7.07 -9.40 -9.44
CA CYS A 84 -8.37 -8.90 -9.00
C CYS A 84 -9.47 -9.95 -9.14
N MET A 85 -9.55 -10.60 -10.29
CA MET A 85 -10.60 -11.57 -10.58
C MET A 85 -10.47 -12.82 -9.71
N GLN A 86 -9.27 -13.33 -9.52
CA GLN A 86 -9.05 -14.53 -8.72
C GLN A 86 -9.32 -14.29 -7.22
N ARG A 87 -8.95 -13.11 -6.70
CA ARG A 87 -9.08 -12.84 -5.27
C ARG A 87 -10.44 -12.29 -4.88
N TYR A 88 -11.03 -11.43 -5.71
CA TYR A 88 -12.23 -10.67 -5.33
C TYR A 88 -13.40 -10.87 -6.29
N GLY A 89 -13.20 -11.56 -7.40
CA GLY A 89 -14.25 -11.80 -8.39
C GLY A 89 -14.65 -10.57 -9.18
N ARG A 90 -13.89 -9.48 -9.07
CA ARG A 90 -14.17 -8.23 -9.79
C ARG A 90 -12.88 -7.45 -10.06
N TYR A 91 -12.90 -6.63 -11.10
CA TYR A 91 -11.85 -5.67 -11.37
C TYR A 91 -12.01 -4.47 -10.42
N MET A 92 -10.92 -4.06 -9.77
CA MET A 92 -10.93 -2.90 -8.91
C MET A 92 -10.52 -1.66 -9.69
N HIS A 93 -11.49 -0.83 -10.04
CA HIS A 93 -11.27 0.39 -10.78
C HIS A 93 -10.68 1.50 -9.91
N HIS A 94 -9.77 2.27 -10.48
CA HIS A 94 -9.16 3.42 -9.83
C HIS A 94 -9.76 4.69 -10.42
N ALA A 95 -10.54 5.42 -9.61
CA ALA A 95 -11.04 6.73 -9.99
C ALA A 95 -10.10 7.81 -9.44
N PRO A 96 -9.60 8.73 -10.28
CA PRO A 96 -8.74 9.80 -9.81
C PRO A 96 -9.57 10.81 -9.01
N ASN A 97 -9.61 10.66 -7.70
CA ASN A 97 -10.39 11.52 -6.84
C ASN A 97 -9.55 12.02 -5.66
N SER A 98 -8.95 13.18 -5.82
CA SER A 98 -8.09 13.79 -4.82
C SER A 98 -8.84 14.35 -3.60
N ARG A 99 -10.18 14.45 -3.67
CA ARG A 99 -10.98 15.07 -2.60
C ARG A 99 -11.03 14.27 -1.30
N TYR A 100 -10.68 12.99 -1.34
CA TYR A 100 -10.84 12.08 -0.20
C TYR A 100 -9.50 11.64 0.39
N ARG A 101 -8.48 12.49 0.27
CA ARG A 101 -7.15 12.22 0.83
C ARG A 101 -6.83 13.07 2.05
N ASP A 102 -7.83 13.58 2.74
CA ASP A 102 -7.59 14.30 3.97
C ASP A 102 -7.13 13.33 5.07
N ARG A 103 -6.61 13.90 6.14
CA ARG A 103 -6.06 13.10 7.24
C ARG A 103 -7.10 12.15 7.83
N SER A 104 -8.34 12.58 7.98
CA SER A 104 -9.42 11.76 8.53
C SER A 104 -9.67 10.53 7.68
N ALA A 105 -9.74 10.71 6.35
CA ALA A 105 -9.90 9.59 5.42
C ALA A 105 -8.70 8.63 5.49
N MET A 106 -7.48 9.16 5.58
CA MET A 106 -6.28 8.33 5.66
C MET A 106 -6.18 7.58 7.00
N VAL A 107 -6.61 8.17 8.10
CA VAL A 107 -6.71 7.47 9.39
C VAL A 107 -7.70 6.31 9.30
N ASP A 108 -8.85 6.50 8.65
CA ASP A 108 -9.81 5.42 8.44
C ASP A 108 -9.22 4.29 7.60
N VAL A 109 -8.58 4.61 6.47
CA VAL A 109 -7.97 3.61 5.59
C VAL A 109 -6.88 2.83 6.32
N THR A 110 -5.97 3.50 7.00
CA THR A 110 -4.88 2.82 7.72
C THR A 110 -5.40 1.95 8.85
N SER A 111 -6.46 2.38 9.54
CA SER A 111 -7.11 1.56 10.57
C SER A 111 -7.69 0.27 9.99
N ARG A 112 -8.28 0.34 8.80
CA ARG A 112 -8.83 -0.83 8.10
C ARG A 112 -7.72 -1.79 7.67
N ILE A 113 -6.59 -1.27 7.17
CA ILE A 113 -5.44 -2.09 6.79
C ILE A 113 -4.89 -2.84 8.01
N ARG A 114 -4.73 -2.14 9.14
CA ARG A 114 -4.27 -2.76 10.39
C ARG A 114 -5.24 -3.82 10.91
N ALA A 115 -6.53 -3.58 10.76
CA ALA A 115 -7.56 -4.52 11.21
C ALA A 115 -7.47 -5.88 10.50
N LEU A 116 -6.91 -5.93 9.28
CA LEU A 116 -6.67 -7.17 8.57
C LEU A 116 -5.39 -7.89 9.00
N GLY A 117 -4.53 -7.25 9.78
CA GLY A 117 -3.28 -7.84 10.27
C GLY A 117 -2.02 -7.35 9.56
N TYR A 118 -2.11 -6.33 8.72
CA TYR A 118 -0.96 -5.72 8.07
C TYR A 118 -0.32 -4.65 8.95
N ASP A 119 1.00 -4.55 8.89
CA ASP A 119 1.69 -3.36 9.38
C ASP A 119 1.43 -2.18 8.43
N VAL A 120 1.42 -0.99 8.99
CA VAL A 120 1.24 0.25 8.22
C VAL A 120 2.36 1.22 8.60
N ASP A 121 3.02 1.76 7.60
CA ASP A 121 3.98 2.83 7.77
C ASP A 121 3.24 4.17 7.68
N ASP A 122 2.91 4.74 8.83
CA ASP A 122 2.14 5.99 8.92
C ASP A 122 2.77 7.14 8.13
N SER A 123 4.10 7.14 7.97
CA SER A 123 4.79 8.19 7.20
C SER A 123 4.41 8.20 5.72
N LEU A 124 4.01 7.05 5.18
CA LEU A 124 3.56 6.93 3.79
C LEU A 124 2.09 7.34 3.62
N TRP A 125 1.36 7.51 4.71
CA TRP A 125 -0.08 7.81 4.67
C TRP A 125 -0.42 9.22 5.11
N GLY A 126 0.57 10.01 5.51
CA GLY A 126 0.36 11.37 5.99
C GLY A 126 -0.39 11.43 7.32
N VAL A 127 -0.38 10.37 8.10
CA VAL A 127 -1.07 10.29 9.40
C VAL A 127 -0.11 10.23 10.58
N ALA A 128 1.19 10.24 10.33
CA ALA A 128 2.19 10.27 11.39
C ALA A 128 1.97 11.50 12.27
N ALA A 129 1.81 11.26 13.57
CA ALA A 129 1.60 12.35 14.52
C ALA A 129 2.85 13.23 14.58
N GLU A 130 2.65 14.53 14.65
CA GLU A 130 3.71 15.50 14.96
C GLU A 130 4.81 15.68 13.91
N CYS A 131 4.61 15.24 12.67
CA CYS A 131 5.52 15.55 11.59
C CYS A 131 5.30 16.98 11.09
N ASN A 132 5.59 17.95 11.95
CA ASN A 132 5.48 19.37 11.62
C ASN A 132 6.78 19.93 11.01
N GLU A 133 7.85 19.17 11.06
CA GLU A 133 9.13 19.55 10.50
C GLU A 133 9.46 18.68 9.28
N PRO A 134 9.98 19.28 8.20
CA PRO A 134 10.33 18.51 7.00
C PRO A 134 11.28 17.33 7.26
N ALA A 135 12.16 17.47 8.25
CA ALA A 135 13.10 16.43 8.65
C ALA A 135 12.44 15.23 9.33
N CYS A 136 11.27 15.41 9.93
CA CYS A 136 10.58 14.36 10.69
C CYS A 136 10.09 13.21 9.81
N CYS A 137 9.69 13.50 8.58
CA CYS A 137 9.09 12.54 7.66
C CYS A 137 10.02 12.04 6.57
N GLY A 138 11.21 12.63 6.42
CA GLY A 138 12.07 12.36 5.29
C GLY A 138 13.49 11.91 5.61
N ASP A 139 13.89 11.96 6.85
CA ASP A 139 15.30 11.86 7.25
C ASP A 139 15.73 10.48 7.73
N GLY A 140 14.86 9.53 7.73
CA GLY A 140 15.31 8.17 7.99
C GLY A 140 16.00 7.61 6.76
N PRO A 141 17.13 6.88 6.90
CA PRO A 141 17.56 6.07 5.78
C PRO A 141 16.39 5.18 5.38
N CYS A 142 16.12 5.14 4.09
CA CYS A 142 15.03 4.37 3.54
C CYS A 142 15.11 2.88 3.93
N CYS A 143 16.30 2.40 4.12
CA CYS A 143 16.56 1.02 4.54
C CYS A 143 17.63 0.98 5.59
#